data_71ed7f6acb1aaffbf295cbd44da6c04c
#
_entry.id   71ed7f6acb1aaffbf295cbd44da6c04c
#
_cell.length_a   1.000
_cell.length_b   1.000
_cell.length_c   1.000
_cell.angle_alpha   90.00
_cell.angle_beta   90.00
_cell.angle_gamma   90.00
#
_symmetry.space_group_name_H-M   'P 1'
#
loop_
_entity.id
_entity.type
_entity.pdbx_description
1 polymer ?
#
loop_
_entity_poly.entity_id
_entity_poly.type
_entity_poly.pdbx_seq_one_letter_code
_entity_poly.pdbx_strand_id
1 'polypeptide(L)'
;HNMLPASTHYAVLPDPDGKRVGSGGATLNVLRYVHENAGSFENQRILVIHSGGDSKRVPQYSACGKLFSPVPRVLPNGKRSTLFDEFMISMSGVAARMNAGMLVCSGDVLLLFNPLQIDAPASGAAAISFKEDVETGKNHGVFQMDEQGNVGEFLHKQTVETLTSRGAVNAQGKVDIDTGAVLFSADLLADLYTLVDTPAKFAVFVNDRARLSFYGDFLYPLASRSTLEQFYREKPDGSFTEELH
;
A
#
# COMPACT_ATOMS: atom_id res chain seq x y z
N HIS A 1 -18.34 -4.46 17.85
CA HIS A 1 -18.46 -5.90 17.59
C HIS A 1 -17.53 -6.81 18.40
N ASN A 2 -16.70 -6.35 19.31
CA ASN A 2 -15.85 -7.15 20.23
C ASN A 2 -15.05 -8.29 19.55
N MET A 3 -14.69 -8.13 18.28
CA MET A 3 -13.93 -9.13 17.52
C MET A 3 -12.42 -8.80 17.45
N LEU A 4 -12.04 -7.57 17.78
CA LEU A 4 -10.65 -7.17 17.87
C LEU A 4 -10.17 -7.24 19.31
N PRO A 5 -8.88 -7.55 19.56
CA PRO A 5 -8.32 -7.54 20.91
C PRO A 5 -8.52 -6.18 21.58
N ALA A 6 -8.86 -6.17 22.87
CA ALA A 6 -9.06 -4.93 23.65
C ALA A 6 -7.79 -4.05 23.70
N SER A 7 -6.61 -4.65 23.49
CA SER A 7 -5.32 -3.95 23.41
C SER A 7 -5.05 -3.29 22.06
N THR A 8 -5.92 -3.51 21.06
CA THR A 8 -5.74 -2.92 19.73
C THR A 8 -6.56 -1.64 19.63
N HIS A 9 -5.88 -0.53 19.38
CA HIS A 9 -6.55 0.71 19.00
C HIS A 9 -6.91 0.64 17.50
N TYR A 10 -8.15 1.02 17.17
CA TYR A 10 -8.60 1.06 15.77
C TYR A 10 -9.45 2.28 15.48
N ALA A 11 -9.31 2.79 14.26
CA ALA A 11 -10.05 3.94 13.78
C ALA A 11 -10.47 3.72 12.32
N VAL A 12 -11.56 4.35 11.93
CA VAL A 12 -11.95 4.49 10.52
C VAL A 12 -11.77 5.95 10.16
N LEU A 13 -10.85 6.22 9.24
CA LEU A 13 -10.53 7.57 8.81
C LEU A 13 -11.18 7.82 7.44
N PRO A 14 -12.19 8.68 7.36
CA PRO A 14 -12.75 9.09 6.07
C PRO A 14 -11.79 10.03 5.35
N ASP A 15 -11.95 10.11 4.03
CA ASP A 15 -11.32 11.17 3.27
C ASP A 15 -11.81 12.54 3.78
N PRO A 16 -10.92 13.53 3.98
CA PRO A 16 -11.30 14.85 4.45
C PRO A 16 -12.39 15.49 3.58
N ASP A 17 -13.35 16.12 4.22
CA ASP A 17 -14.50 16.79 3.59
C ASP A 17 -15.35 15.89 2.68
N GLY A 18 -15.22 14.56 2.80
CA GLY A 18 -15.88 13.59 1.94
C GLY A 18 -15.38 13.60 0.50
N LYS A 19 -14.22 14.20 0.24
CA LYS A 19 -13.59 14.31 -1.06
C LYS A 19 -12.44 13.33 -1.21
N ARG A 20 -12.35 12.69 -2.36
CA ARG A 20 -11.31 11.70 -2.65
C ARG A 20 -9.94 12.36 -2.69
N VAL A 21 -9.04 11.92 -1.82
CA VAL A 21 -7.67 12.43 -1.73
C VAL A 21 -6.63 11.49 -2.35
N GLY A 22 -7.06 10.36 -2.90
CA GLY A 22 -6.18 9.31 -3.41
C GLY A 22 -5.61 8.42 -2.29
N SER A 23 -5.05 7.28 -2.68
CA SER A 23 -4.49 6.31 -1.72
C SER A 23 -3.25 6.86 -0.98
N GLY A 24 -2.42 7.65 -1.64
CA GLY A 24 -1.30 8.36 -1.03
C GLY A 24 -1.77 9.44 -0.06
N GLY A 25 -2.72 10.27 -0.45
CA GLY A 25 -3.32 11.29 0.42
C GLY A 25 -3.98 10.67 1.64
N ALA A 26 -4.69 9.54 1.49
CA ALA A 26 -5.27 8.78 2.61
C ALA A 26 -4.18 8.24 3.54
N THR A 27 -3.05 7.76 3.01
CA THR A 27 -1.89 7.35 3.82
C THR A 27 -1.33 8.53 4.64
N LEU A 28 -1.14 9.70 4.03
CA LEU A 28 -0.69 10.89 4.73
C LEU A 28 -1.68 11.34 5.82
N ASN A 29 -2.99 11.22 5.57
CA ASN A 29 -4.01 11.48 6.58
C ASN A 29 -3.90 10.52 7.78
N VAL A 30 -3.58 9.24 7.53
CA VAL A 30 -3.30 8.27 8.60
C VAL A 30 -2.06 8.68 9.40
N LEU A 31 -0.97 9.08 8.74
CA LEU A 31 0.25 9.52 9.44
C LEU A 31 -0.04 10.70 10.37
N ARG A 32 -0.80 11.68 9.89
CA ARG A 32 -1.22 12.81 10.72
C ARG A 32 -2.04 12.34 11.93
N TYR A 33 -3.04 11.51 11.72
CA TYR A 33 -3.87 10.96 12.80
C TYR A 33 -3.03 10.21 13.86
N VAL A 34 -2.11 9.35 13.41
CA VAL A 34 -1.24 8.59 14.33
C VAL A 34 -0.35 9.53 15.13
N HIS A 35 0.27 10.51 14.50
CA HIS A 35 1.13 11.46 15.19
C HIS A 35 0.35 12.33 16.20
N GLU A 36 -0.84 12.79 15.84
CA GLU A 36 -1.71 13.57 16.74
C GLU A 36 -2.14 12.77 18.00
N ASN A 37 -2.26 11.44 17.89
CA ASN A 37 -2.72 10.57 18.99
C ASN A 37 -1.58 9.90 19.78
N ALA A 38 -0.45 9.60 19.13
CA ALA A 38 0.67 8.88 19.74
C ALA A 38 1.93 9.72 19.93
N GLY A 39 2.03 10.90 19.31
CA GLY A 39 3.17 11.81 19.39
C GLY A 39 4.39 11.40 18.55
N SER A 40 4.53 10.12 18.22
CA SER A 40 5.61 9.61 17.36
C SER A 40 5.21 8.29 16.70
N PHE A 41 6.03 7.83 15.73
CA PHE A 41 5.90 6.51 15.11
C PHE A 41 6.76 5.44 15.79
N GLU A 42 7.66 5.84 16.65
CA GLU A 42 8.48 4.93 17.45
C GLU A 42 7.58 4.05 18.32
N ASN A 43 7.85 2.77 18.34
CA ASN A 43 7.07 1.78 19.09
C ASN A 43 5.60 1.59 18.64
N GLN A 44 5.18 2.22 17.53
CA GLN A 44 3.87 1.97 16.94
C GLN A 44 3.94 0.85 15.90
N ARG A 45 3.00 -0.09 16.00
CA ARG A 45 2.75 -1.11 14.98
C ARG A 45 1.41 -0.84 14.35
N ILE A 46 1.43 -0.36 13.12
CA ILE A 46 0.26 0.20 12.44
C ILE A 46 -0.11 -0.72 11.28
N LEU A 47 -1.37 -1.13 11.21
CA LEU A 47 -1.95 -1.75 10.02
C LEU A 47 -2.93 -0.77 9.39
N VAL A 48 -2.68 -0.42 8.14
CA VAL A 48 -3.57 0.40 7.31
C VAL A 48 -4.19 -0.47 6.23
N ILE A 49 -5.50 -0.49 6.15
CA ILE A 49 -6.22 -1.17 5.08
C ILE A 49 -6.97 -0.10 4.29
N HIS A 50 -6.52 0.16 3.07
CA HIS A 50 -7.20 1.07 2.17
C HIS A 50 -8.50 0.44 1.68
N SER A 51 -9.62 1.00 2.10
CA SER A 51 -10.95 0.59 1.66
C SER A 51 -11.61 1.73 0.91
N GLY A 52 -11.72 1.60 -0.39
CA GLY A 52 -12.29 2.68 -1.21
C GLY A 52 -12.48 2.26 -2.67
N GLY A 53 -12.71 3.27 -3.52
CA GLY A 53 -12.94 3.10 -4.94
C GLY A 53 -14.42 2.89 -5.28
N ASP A 54 -14.73 2.98 -6.58
CA ASP A 54 -16.12 2.99 -7.10
C ASP A 54 -16.76 1.61 -7.15
N SER A 55 -16.02 0.55 -6.83
CA SER A 55 -16.47 -0.85 -6.94
C SER A 55 -17.16 -1.18 -8.28
N LYS A 56 -16.75 -0.53 -9.39
CA LYS A 56 -17.40 -0.60 -10.71
C LYS A 56 -17.62 -2.02 -11.23
N ARG A 57 -16.69 -2.95 -10.88
CA ARG A 57 -16.78 -4.36 -11.29
C ARG A 57 -17.68 -5.21 -10.39
N VAL A 58 -17.98 -4.72 -9.20
CA VAL A 58 -18.82 -5.40 -8.18
C VAL A 58 -19.71 -4.36 -7.50
N PRO A 59 -20.67 -3.77 -8.24
CA PRO A 59 -21.47 -2.63 -7.77
C PRO A 59 -22.29 -2.93 -6.52
N GLN A 60 -22.63 -4.19 -6.25
CA GLN A 60 -23.33 -4.63 -5.05
C GLN A 60 -22.53 -4.34 -3.75
N TYR A 61 -21.21 -4.12 -3.86
CA TYR A 61 -20.35 -3.77 -2.72
C TYR A 61 -19.95 -2.28 -2.68
N SER A 62 -20.53 -1.45 -3.54
CA SER A 62 -20.17 -0.03 -3.58
C SER A 62 -20.49 0.72 -2.28
N ALA A 63 -21.55 0.32 -1.59
CA ALA A 63 -21.98 0.94 -0.33
C ALA A 63 -21.11 0.53 0.88
N CYS A 64 -20.69 -0.74 0.95
CA CYS A 64 -19.95 -1.30 2.10
C CYS A 64 -18.43 -1.39 1.85
N GLY A 65 -18.03 -1.19 0.58
CA GLY A 65 -16.64 -1.43 0.15
C GLY A 65 -16.35 -2.92 -0.08
N LYS A 66 -15.40 -3.20 -0.98
CA LYS A 66 -14.98 -4.55 -1.34
C LYS A 66 -14.38 -5.33 -0.16
N LEU A 67 -13.84 -4.64 0.82
CA LEU A 67 -13.23 -5.20 2.01
C LEU A 67 -14.19 -6.14 2.78
N PHE A 68 -15.48 -5.87 2.73
CA PHE A 68 -16.51 -6.68 3.38
C PHE A 68 -17.19 -7.69 2.44
N SER A 69 -16.60 -7.93 1.26
CA SER A 69 -17.06 -8.99 0.37
C SER A 69 -16.92 -10.35 1.02
N PRO A 70 -17.96 -11.22 0.99
CA PRO A 70 -17.88 -12.55 1.54
C PRO A 70 -16.92 -13.41 0.73
N VAL A 71 -16.16 -14.25 1.42
CA VAL A 71 -15.32 -15.29 0.83
C VAL A 71 -15.92 -16.68 1.14
N PRO A 72 -15.62 -17.72 0.33
CA PRO A 72 -16.21 -19.05 0.51
C PRO A 72 -15.54 -19.81 1.67
N ARG A 73 -15.55 -19.22 2.85
CA ARG A 73 -15.01 -19.79 4.09
C ARG A 73 -15.97 -19.53 5.24
N VAL A 74 -16.03 -20.47 6.17
CA VAL A 74 -16.78 -20.35 7.42
C VAL A 74 -15.78 -20.22 8.56
N LEU A 75 -15.97 -19.20 9.38
CA LEU A 75 -15.17 -18.97 10.58
C LEU A 75 -15.54 -19.96 11.68
N PRO A 76 -14.69 -20.18 12.71
CA PRO A 76 -14.98 -21.09 13.82
C PRO A 76 -16.29 -20.78 14.57
N ASN A 77 -16.76 -19.54 14.52
CA ASN A 77 -18.04 -19.11 15.11
C ASN A 77 -19.27 -19.37 14.22
N GLY A 78 -19.12 -20.09 13.10
CA GLY A 78 -20.18 -20.40 12.14
C GLY A 78 -20.57 -19.28 11.17
N LYS A 79 -19.97 -18.11 11.27
CA LYS A 79 -20.23 -16.99 10.35
C LYS A 79 -19.43 -17.13 9.07
N ARG A 80 -19.95 -16.61 7.96
CA ARG A 80 -19.20 -16.48 6.71
C ARG A 80 -18.08 -15.46 6.91
N SER A 81 -16.90 -15.80 6.40
CA SER A 81 -15.74 -14.91 6.38
C SER A 81 -15.90 -13.81 5.32
N THR A 82 -15.25 -12.69 5.56
CA THR A 82 -15.12 -11.58 4.61
C THR A 82 -13.65 -11.36 4.27
N LEU A 83 -13.32 -10.56 3.25
CA LEU A 83 -11.94 -10.16 2.99
C LEU A 83 -11.30 -9.51 4.23
N PHE A 84 -12.05 -8.72 4.99
CA PHE A 84 -11.55 -8.12 6.24
C PHE A 84 -11.13 -9.19 7.25
N ASP A 85 -11.93 -10.23 7.45
CA ASP A 85 -11.58 -11.32 8.36
C ASP A 85 -10.31 -12.05 7.90
N GLU A 86 -10.19 -12.30 6.60
CA GLU A 86 -9.00 -12.95 6.02
C GLU A 86 -7.75 -12.06 6.17
N PHE A 87 -7.88 -10.74 5.99
CA PHE A 87 -6.80 -9.81 6.28
C PHE A 87 -6.35 -9.88 7.74
N MET A 88 -7.28 -9.82 8.67
CA MET A 88 -6.95 -9.89 10.10
C MET A 88 -6.25 -11.21 10.46
N ILE A 89 -6.65 -12.31 9.84
CA ILE A 89 -6.02 -13.62 10.03
C ILE A 89 -4.61 -13.64 9.42
N SER A 90 -4.47 -13.24 8.16
CA SER A 90 -3.21 -13.33 7.41
C SER A 90 -2.17 -12.35 7.93
N MET A 91 -2.57 -11.13 8.32
CA MET A 91 -1.65 -10.08 8.76
C MET A 91 -1.31 -10.15 10.25
N SER A 92 -2.03 -10.93 11.06
CA SER A 92 -1.77 -11.06 12.49
C SER A 92 -0.33 -11.48 12.82
N GLY A 93 0.25 -12.35 11.99
CA GLY A 93 1.63 -12.80 12.14
C GLY A 93 2.68 -11.74 11.78
N VAL A 94 2.37 -10.80 10.89
CA VAL A 94 3.31 -9.74 10.46
C VAL A 94 3.61 -8.80 11.61
N ALA A 95 2.62 -8.43 12.41
CA ALA A 95 2.80 -7.54 13.56
C ALA A 95 3.80 -8.08 14.58
N ALA A 96 3.91 -9.41 14.72
CA ALA A 96 4.91 -10.05 15.61
C ALA A 96 6.35 -9.93 15.07
N ARG A 97 6.50 -9.64 13.78
CA ARG A 97 7.80 -9.48 13.08
C ARG A 97 8.26 -8.02 12.98
N MET A 98 7.44 -7.08 13.42
CA MET A 98 7.75 -5.65 13.40
C MET A 98 8.02 -5.15 14.80
N ASN A 99 9.10 -4.40 14.99
CA ASN A 99 9.33 -3.64 16.23
C ASN A 99 8.50 -2.36 16.25
N ALA A 100 8.57 -1.60 15.16
CA ALA A 100 7.77 -0.41 14.89
C ALA A 100 7.61 -0.24 13.38
N GLY A 101 6.60 0.51 12.95
CA GLY A 101 6.37 0.80 11.54
C GLY A 101 4.92 0.62 11.12
N MET A 102 4.68 0.65 9.83
CA MET A 102 3.35 0.59 9.24
C MET A 102 3.30 -0.42 8.10
N LEU A 103 2.34 -1.33 8.13
CA LEU A 103 1.95 -2.15 6.99
C LEU A 103 0.73 -1.51 6.33
N VAL A 104 0.88 -1.11 5.07
CA VAL A 104 -0.22 -0.63 4.22
C VAL A 104 -0.67 -1.76 3.33
N CYS A 105 -1.98 -1.99 3.24
CA CYS A 105 -2.57 -3.04 2.40
C CYS A 105 -3.71 -2.49 1.55
N SER A 106 -3.85 -3.00 0.33
CA SER A 106 -5.04 -2.80 -0.50
C SER A 106 -6.18 -3.69 0.00
N GLY A 107 -7.35 -3.12 0.27
CA GLY A 107 -8.50 -3.81 0.87
C GLY A 107 -9.31 -4.69 -0.08
N ASP A 108 -8.85 -4.87 -1.33
CA ASP A 108 -9.53 -5.68 -2.35
C ASP A 108 -8.68 -6.86 -2.87
N VAL A 109 -7.64 -7.22 -2.13
CA VAL A 109 -6.73 -8.33 -2.45
C VAL A 109 -6.82 -9.38 -1.37
N LEU A 110 -6.96 -10.65 -1.73
CA LEU A 110 -6.82 -11.78 -0.82
C LEU A 110 -5.37 -12.28 -0.85
N LEU A 111 -4.64 -12.08 0.23
CA LEU A 111 -3.26 -12.52 0.38
C LEU A 111 -3.18 -13.78 1.25
N LEU A 112 -2.64 -14.85 0.69
CA LEU A 112 -2.39 -16.11 1.38
C LEU A 112 -0.88 -16.39 1.34
N PHE A 113 -0.20 -16.20 2.46
CA PHE A 113 1.23 -16.42 2.59
C PHE A 113 1.61 -16.80 4.03
N ASN A 114 2.83 -17.27 4.22
CA ASN A 114 3.35 -17.50 5.56
C ASN A 114 3.94 -16.21 6.13
N PRO A 115 3.30 -15.54 7.10
CA PRO A 115 3.79 -14.27 7.65
C PRO A 115 5.16 -14.40 8.36
N LEU A 116 5.58 -15.62 8.73
CA LEU A 116 6.89 -15.85 9.32
C LEU A 116 8.05 -15.71 8.31
N GLN A 117 7.75 -15.64 7.01
CA GLN A 117 8.73 -15.39 5.96
C GLN A 117 8.90 -13.90 5.63
N ILE A 118 8.13 -13.03 6.29
CA ILE A 118 8.22 -11.59 6.10
C ILE A 118 9.18 -11.01 7.12
N ASP A 119 10.18 -10.29 6.66
CA ASP A 119 11.06 -9.49 7.49
C ASP A 119 10.73 -8.00 7.32
N ALA A 120 10.44 -7.35 8.45
CA ALA A 120 10.21 -5.91 8.44
C ALA A 120 11.53 -5.18 8.20
N PRO A 121 11.55 -4.13 7.36
CA PRO A 121 12.77 -3.37 7.12
C PRO A 121 13.21 -2.63 8.40
N ALA A 122 14.51 -2.61 8.66
CA ALA A 122 15.08 -1.81 9.75
C ALA A 122 14.97 -0.30 9.42
N SER A 123 15.08 0.06 8.15
CA SER A 123 14.94 1.42 7.62
C SER A 123 14.36 1.36 6.21
N GLY A 124 13.61 2.38 5.82
CA GLY A 124 13.00 2.47 4.50
C GLY A 124 11.71 1.67 4.35
N ALA A 125 11.50 1.04 3.19
CA ALA A 125 10.30 0.27 2.89
C ALA A 125 10.62 -1.12 2.33
N ALA A 126 9.72 -2.07 2.56
CA ALA A 126 9.75 -3.40 1.94
C ALA A 126 8.37 -3.77 1.39
N ALA A 127 8.30 -4.11 0.12
CA ALA A 127 7.07 -4.54 -0.53
C ALA A 127 6.94 -6.06 -0.51
N ILE A 128 5.72 -6.53 -0.34
CA ILE A 128 5.39 -7.95 -0.49
C ILE A 128 5.05 -8.19 -1.96
N SER A 129 5.80 -9.05 -2.62
CA SER A 129 5.57 -9.46 -4.01
C SER A 129 5.31 -10.95 -4.13
N PHE A 130 4.80 -11.37 -5.27
CA PHE A 130 4.75 -12.77 -5.68
C PHE A 130 5.20 -12.93 -7.14
N LYS A 131 5.77 -14.09 -7.45
CA LYS A 131 6.26 -14.38 -8.80
C LYS A 131 5.15 -14.96 -9.66
N GLU A 132 4.91 -14.31 -10.82
CA GLU A 132 3.90 -14.74 -11.78
C GLU A 132 4.40 -14.51 -13.20
N ASP A 133 3.73 -15.10 -14.19
CA ASP A 133 4.08 -14.94 -15.60
C ASP A 133 4.01 -13.49 -16.05
N VAL A 134 4.95 -13.08 -16.89
CA VAL A 134 5.04 -11.71 -17.40
C VAL A 134 3.76 -11.23 -18.10
N GLU A 135 3.03 -12.14 -18.75
CA GLU A 135 1.73 -11.85 -19.37
C GLU A 135 0.65 -11.42 -18.36
N THR A 136 0.71 -11.94 -17.14
CA THR A 136 -0.11 -11.46 -16.03
C THR A 136 0.44 -10.14 -15.50
N GLY A 137 1.76 -10.06 -15.32
CA GLY A 137 2.47 -8.91 -14.76
C GLY A 137 2.25 -7.61 -15.49
N LYS A 138 2.07 -7.62 -16.82
CA LYS A 138 1.81 -6.42 -17.62
C LYS A 138 0.57 -5.62 -17.18
N ASN A 139 -0.35 -6.24 -16.44
CA ASN A 139 -1.57 -5.59 -15.94
C ASN A 139 -1.45 -5.06 -14.52
N HIS A 140 -0.29 -5.25 -13.88
CA HIS A 140 -0.03 -4.93 -12.48
C HIS A 140 1.18 -4.02 -12.30
N GLY A 141 1.48 -3.65 -11.06
CA GLY A 141 2.78 -3.14 -10.68
C GLY A 141 3.79 -4.29 -10.63
N VAL A 142 4.99 -4.05 -11.11
CA VAL A 142 6.10 -5.02 -11.13
C VAL A 142 7.32 -4.39 -10.50
N PHE A 143 7.94 -5.10 -9.57
CA PHE A 143 9.22 -4.71 -8.99
C PHE A 143 10.37 -5.27 -9.81
N GLN A 144 11.28 -4.40 -10.23
CA GLN A 144 12.54 -4.78 -10.83
C GLN A 144 13.63 -4.64 -9.76
N MET A 145 14.35 -5.75 -9.48
CA MET A 145 15.38 -5.78 -8.45
C MET A 145 16.72 -5.26 -9.01
N ASP A 146 17.47 -4.52 -8.20
CA ASP A 146 18.86 -4.20 -8.48
C ASP A 146 19.81 -5.34 -8.10
N GLU A 147 21.11 -5.17 -8.36
CA GLU A 147 22.14 -6.19 -8.05
C GLU A 147 22.32 -6.42 -6.54
N GLN A 148 21.90 -5.48 -5.71
CA GLN A 148 21.95 -5.56 -4.24
C GLN A 148 20.71 -6.22 -3.65
N GLY A 149 19.71 -6.54 -4.48
CA GLY A 149 18.44 -7.14 -4.04
C GLY A 149 17.41 -6.12 -3.55
N ASN A 150 17.64 -4.83 -3.77
CA ASN A 150 16.63 -3.80 -3.52
C ASN A 150 15.74 -3.61 -4.74
N VAL A 151 14.61 -2.94 -4.55
CA VAL A 151 13.77 -2.51 -5.66
C VAL A 151 14.48 -1.38 -6.41
N GLY A 152 14.96 -1.70 -7.61
CA GLY A 152 15.60 -0.72 -8.51
C GLY A 152 14.58 0.16 -9.21
N GLU A 153 13.50 -0.43 -9.72
CA GLU A 153 12.42 0.28 -10.40
C GLU A 153 11.06 -0.32 -10.02
N PHE A 154 10.04 0.54 -9.95
CA PHE A 154 8.64 0.14 -9.89
C PHE A 154 7.97 0.41 -11.23
N LEU A 155 7.59 -0.65 -11.94
CA LEU A 155 7.08 -0.63 -13.30
C LEU A 155 5.57 -0.89 -13.30
N HIS A 156 4.76 0.16 -13.37
CA HIS A 156 3.31 0.05 -13.29
C HIS A 156 2.69 -0.16 -14.67
N LYS A 157 2.02 -1.30 -14.87
CA LYS A 157 1.27 -1.66 -16.09
C LYS A 157 2.05 -1.46 -17.39
N GLN A 158 3.27 -1.95 -17.42
CA GLN A 158 4.15 -1.87 -18.59
C GLN A 158 3.94 -3.03 -19.56
N THR A 159 4.31 -2.83 -20.81
CA THR A 159 4.27 -3.91 -21.82
C THR A 159 5.29 -5.00 -21.51
N VAL A 160 5.09 -6.20 -22.04
CA VAL A 160 6.02 -7.32 -21.88
C VAL A 160 7.42 -6.96 -22.40
N GLU A 161 7.49 -6.24 -23.51
CA GLU A 161 8.74 -5.76 -24.11
C GLU A 161 9.47 -4.81 -23.16
N THR A 162 8.73 -3.88 -22.52
CA THR A 162 9.31 -2.95 -21.54
C THR A 162 9.80 -3.69 -20.31
N LEU A 163 8.98 -4.60 -19.74
CA LEU A 163 9.37 -5.40 -18.58
C LEU A 163 10.63 -6.24 -18.86
N THR A 164 10.73 -6.80 -20.06
CA THR A 164 11.88 -7.61 -20.50
C THR A 164 13.13 -6.74 -20.69
N SER A 165 13.01 -5.61 -21.39
CA SER A 165 14.14 -4.72 -21.66
C SER A 165 14.68 -4.03 -20.41
N ARG A 166 13.83 -3.82 -19.41
CA ARG A 166 14.20 -3.27 -18.10
C ARG A 166 14.78 -4.33 -17.15
N GLY A 167 14.83 -5.61 -17.55
CA GLY A 167 15.37 -6.69 -16.72
C GLY A 167 14.48 -7.12 -15.57
N ALA A 168 13.17 -6.86 -15.64
CA ALA A 168 12.21 -7.29 -14.62
C ALA A 168 11.78 -8.76 -14.79
N VAL A 169 12.03 -9.36 -15.97
CA VAL A 169 11.66 -10.75 -16.28
C VAL A 169 12.83 -11.68 -15.97
N ASN A 170 12.60 -12.66 -15.10
CA ASN A 170 13.62 -13.64 -14.75
C ASN A 170 13.78 -14.74 -15.84
N ALA A 171 14.76 -15.65 -15.66
CA ALA A 171 15.05 -16.71 -16.60
C ALA A 171 13.89 -17.72 -16.83
N GLN A 172 12.90 -17.74 -15.95
CA GLN A 172 11.69 -18.56 -16.05
C GLN A 172 10.50 -17.82 -16.68
N GLY A 173 10.71 -16.61 -17.22
CA GLY A 173 9.65 -15.79 -17.79
C GLY A 173 8.71 -15.15 -16.75
N LYS A 174 9.13 -15.10 -15.48
CA LYS A 174 8.30 -14.57 -14.38
C LYS A 174 8.79 -13.21 -13.91
N VAL A 175 7.87 -12.45 -13.35
CA VAL A 175 8.08 -11.12 -12.75
C VAL A 175 7.62 -11.10 -11.29
N ASP A 176 8.11 -10.15 -10.51
CA ASP A 176 7.68 -9.91 -9.13
C ASP A 176 6.53 -8.89 -9.13
N ILE A 177 5.30 -9.40 -9.00
CA ILE A 177 4.08 -8.59 -9.00
C ILE A 177 3.86 -7.97 -7.61
N ASP A 178 3.54 -6.67 -7.59
CA ASP A 178 3.09 -5.97 -6.40
C ASP A 178 1.76 -6.52 -5.88
N THR A 179 1.71 -6.85 -4.60
CA THR A 179 0.51 -7.32 -3.92
C THR A 179 -0.34 -6.20 -3.34
N GLY A 180 0.11 -4.96 -3.41
CA GLY A 180 -0.49 -3.83 -2.70
C GLY A 180 -0.25 -3.85 -1.19
N ALA A 181 0.73 -4.64 -0.71
CA ALA A 181 1.11 -4.71 0.69
C ALA A 181 2.56 -4.25 0.87
N VAL A 182 2.76 -3.16 1.62
CA VAL A 182 4.07 -2.52 1.81
C VAL A 182 4.30 -2.19 3.28
N LEU A 183 5.47 -2.59 3.79
CA LEU A 183 5.94 -2.24 5.13
C LEU A 183 6.80 -0.98 5.06
N PHE A 184 6.55 -0.06 5.95
CA PHE A 184 7.33 1.15 6.17
C PHE A 184 7.94 1.11 7.57
N SER A 185 9.24 1.42 7.67
CA SER A 185 9.91 1.61 8.95
C SER A 185 9.48 2.91 9.63
N ALA A 186 9.68 3.02 10.94
CA ALA A 186 9.26 4.19 11.71
C ALA A 186 9.98 5.47 11.29
N ASP A 187 11.26 5.40 10.91
CA ASP A 187 12.04 6.53 10.40
C ASP A 187 11.47 7.06 9.09
N LEU A 188 11.16 6.18 8.12
CA LEU A 188 10.52 6.61 6.88
C LEU A 188 9.13 7.21 7.12
N LEU A 189 8.36 6.71 8.10
CA LEU A 189 7.08 7.33 8.46
C LEU A 189 7.26 8.73 9.02
N ALA A 190 8.31 8.97 9.81
CA ALA A 190 8.63 10.29 10.33
C ALA A 190 9.01 11.24 9.18
N ASP A 191 9.79 10.78 8.21
CA ASP A 191 10.13 11.58 7.03
C ASP A 191 8.89 11.92 6.20
N LEU A 192 8.04 10.93 5.89
CA LEU A 192 6.79 11.14 5.15
C LEU A 192 5.83 12.07 5.90
N TYR A 193 5.79 12.00 7.24
CA TYR A 193 4.97 12.89 8.05
C TYR A 193 5.36 14.37 7.87
N THR A 194 6.62 14.68 7.57
CA THR A 194 7.06 16.06 7.32
C THR A 194 6.32 16.74 6.17
N LEU A 195 5.70 15.96 5.28
CA LEU A 195 4.85 16.46 4.18
C LEU A 195 3.50 17.00 4.68
N VAL A 196 3.09 16.64 5.90
CA VAL A 196 1.77 16.97 6.44
C VAL A 196 1.79 17.47 7.90
N ASP A 197 2.97 17.80 8.42
CA ASP A 197 3.22 18.22 9.81
C ASP A 197 2.58 19.57 10.17
N THR A 198 2.19 20.36 9.18
CA THR A 198 1.47 21.62 9.37
C THR A 198 0.15 21.62 8.59
N PRO A 199 -0.86 22.42 9.02
CA PRO A 199 -2.10 22.56 8.26
C PRO A 199 -1.89 23.02 6.82
N ALA A 200 -0.92 23.89 6.58
CA ALA A 200 -0.62 24.40 5.24
C ALA A 200 -0.08 23.28 4.32
N LYS A 201 0.88 22.49 4.79
CA LYS A 201 1.40 21.33 4.04
C LYS A 201 0.31 20.27 3.84
N PHE A 202 -0.46 19.96 4.88
CA PHE A 202 -1.57 19.01 4.75
C PHE A 202 -2.54 19.41 3.64
N ALA A 203 -2.91 20.69 3.55
CA ALA A 203 -3.80 21.19 2.52
C ALA A 203 -3.21 21.08 1.09
N VAL A 204 -1.88 21.08 0.96
CA VAL A 204 -1.19 20.89 -0.34
C VAL A 204 -1.28 19.44 -0.80
N PHE A 205 -1.01 18.48 0.10
CA PHE A 205 -0.86 17.07 -0.29
C PHE A 205 -2.13 16.24 -0.12
N VAL A 206 -3.05 16.64 0.78
CA VAL A 206 -4.26 15.87 1.10
C VAL A 206 -5.51 16.62 0.66
N ASN A 207 -5.83 16.53 -0.62
CA ASN A 207 -6.99 17.18 -1.21
C ASN A 207 -7.47 16.45 -2.47
N ASP A 208 -8.64 16.85 -2.99
CA ASP A 208 -9.27 16.25 -4.17
C ASP A 208 -8.64 16.68 -5.51
N ARG A 209 -7.73 17.61 -5.49
CA ARG A 209 -6.94 18.03 -6.66
C ARG A 209 -5.65 17.22 -6.77
N ALA A 210 -4.88 17.10 -5.70
CA ALA A 210 -3.65 16.31 -5.68
C ALA A 210 -3.90 14.82 -5.90
N ARG A 211 -4.85 14.20 -5.19
CA ARG A 211 -5.21 12.79 -5.30
C ARG A 211 -4.01 11.86 -5.37
N LEU A 212 -3.05 12.06 -4.48
CA LEU A 212 -1.81 11.31 -4.51
C LEU A 212 -2.05 9.81 -4.61
N SER A 213 -1.35 9.16 -5.52
CA SER A 213 -1.35 7.71 -5.66
C SER A 213 -0.30 7.09 -4.75
N PHE A 214 -0.68 6.11 -3.95
CA PHE A 214 0.28 5.34 -3.16
C PHE A 214 1.31 4.64 -4.07
N TYR A 215 0.91 4.17 -5.23
CA TYR A 215 1.78 3.47 -6.16
C TYR A 215 2.67 4.42 -6.95
N GLY A 216 2.07 5.42 -7.59
CA GLY A 216 2.79 6.35 -8.45
C GLY A 216 3.62 7.37 -7.68
N ASP A 217 3.06 7.91 -6.58
CA ASP A 217 3.69 9.02 -5.88
C ASP A 217 4.54 8.59 -4.68
N PHE A 218 4.37 7.36 -4.17
CA PHE A 218 5.18 6.83 -3.06
C PHE A 218 6.10 5.70 -3.51
N LEU A 219 5.57 4.60 -4.06
CA LEU A 219 6.41 3.43 -4.37
C LEU A 219 7.39 3.72 -5.51
N TYR A 220 6.98 4.47 -6.52
CA TYR A 220 7.86 4.82 -7.62
C TYR A 220 9.10 5.59 -7.16
N PRO A 221 9.01 6.71 -6.42
CA PRO A 221 10.18 7.45 -5.98
C PRO A 221 11.01 6.72 -4.91
N LEU A 222 10.46 5.75 -4.19
CA LEU A 222 11.22 4.95 -3.22
C LEU A 222 12.13 3.90 -3.87
N ALA A 223 11.94 3.57 -5.15
CA ALA A 223 12.81 2.66 -5.86
C ALA A 223 14.20 3.28 -6.10
N SER A 224 15.27 2.50 -5.89
CA SER A 224 16.65 2.99 -5.78
C SER A 224 17.21 3.70 -7.02
N ARG A 225 16.64 3.41 -8.20
CA ARG A 225 17.05 4.03 -9.48
C ARG A 225 16.06 5.05 -10.03
N SER A 226 15.02 5.38 -9.30
CA SER A 226 14.06 6.41 -9.71
C SER A 226 14.70 7.78 -9.77
N THR A 227 14.35 8.53 -10.81
CA THR A 227 14.78 9.93 -10.98
C THR A 227 13.57 10.82 -11.23
N LEU A 228 13.66 12.09 -10.87
CA LEU A 228 12.61 13.07 -11.16
C LEU A 228 12.32 13.17 -12.66
N GLU A 229 13.35 13.12 -13.50
CA GLU A 229 13.18 13.17 -14.95
C GLU A 229 12.33 11.99 -15.46
N GLN A 230 12.61 10.78 -14.98
CA GLN A 230 11.82 9.59 -15.33
C GLN A 230 10.39 9.71 -14.80
N PHE A 231 10.21 10.17 -13.56
CA PHE A 231 8.90 10.36 -12.95
C PHE A 231 8.02 11.30 -13.80
N TYR A 232 8.57 12.45 -14.23
CA TYR A 232 7.86 13.41 -15.08
C TYR A 232 7.53 12.84 -16.47
N ARG A 233 8.45 12.06 -17.03
CA ARG A 233 8.26 11.45 -18.35
C ARG A 233 7.23 10.32 -18.34
N GLU A 234 7.30 9.44 -17.35
CA GLU A 234 6.50 8.22 -17.29
C GLU A 234 5.12 8.46 -16.67
N LYS A 235 4.96 9.49 -15.84
CA LYS A 235 3.71 9.83 -15.13
C LYS A 235 3.05 8.58 -14.53
N PRO A 236 3.74 7.87 -13.62
CA PRO A 236 3.29 6.59 -13.10
C PRO A 236 1.89 6.73 -12.47
N ASP A 237 1.01 5.81 -12.82
CA ASP A 237 -0.38 5.75 -12.37
C ASP A 237 -1.23 7.02 -12.68
N GLY A 238 -0.90 7.72 -13.76
CA GLY A 238 -1.61 8.94 -14.16
C GLY A 238 -1.52 10.06 -13.12
N SER A 239 -0.46 10.02 -12.33
CA SER A 239 -0.32 10.90 -11.19
C SER A 239 -0.32 12.36 -11.58
N PHE A 240 -0.76 13.12 -10.69
CA PHE A 240 -1.17 14.51 -10.57
C PHE A 240 -0.02 15.50 -10.61
N THR A 241 1.07 15.13 -11.27
CA THR A 241 2.35 15.83 -11.30
C THR A 241 2.26 17.27 -11.78
N GLU A 242 1.27 17.60 -12.60
CA GLU A 242 1.19 18.96 -13.18
C GLU A 242 0.75 20.04 -12.19
N GLU A 243 0.06 19.68 -11.10
CA GLU A 243 -0.40 20.67 -10.11
C GLU A 243 0.49 20.77 -8.85
N LEU A 244 1.38 19.79 -8.62
CA LEU A 244 2.33 19.82 -7.50
C LEU A 244 3.65 20.53 -7.85
N HIS A 245 3.80 20.98 -9.07
CA HIS A 245 4.93 21.73 -9.62
C HIS A 245 4.54 23.16 -9.92
#